data_40fb19bd4291d807751c97d37ea3b239
#
_entry.id   40fb19bd4291d807751c97d37ea3b239
#
_cell.length_a   1.000
_cell.length_b   1.000
_cell.length_c   1.000
_cell.angle_alpha   90.00
_cell.angle_beta   90.00
_cell.angle_gamma   90.00
#
_symmetry.space_group_name_H-M   'P 1'
#
loop_
_entity.id
_entity.type
_entity.pdbx_description
1 polymer ?
#
loop_
_entity_poly.entity_id
_entity_poly.type
_entity_poly.pdbx_seq_one_letter_code
_entity_poly.pdbx_strand_id
1 'polypeptide(L)'
;MLAKYYTEIMKIQLREFKRLSKAHDKAMERLMQMNEPDSMQSHTTQRYWQTHTKIEQCEKEMRVIIEELNELEKRFHWLDNLHQERFHFITKDEELFKKIVKLMNIYK
;
A
#
# COMPACT_ATOMS: atom_id res chain seq x y z
N MET A 1 -6.64 -24.16 12.03
CA MET A 1 -5.23 -23.77 12.17
C MET A 1 -4.71 -22.94 10.99
N LEU A 2 -4.88 -23.43 9.75
CA LEU A 2 -4.48 -22.66 8.56
C LEU A 2 -5.19 -21.31 8.48
N ALA A 3 -6.47 -21.25 8.81
CA ALA A 3 -7.25 -20.02 8.78
C ALA A 3 -6.73 -18.97 9.78
N LYS A 4 -6.27 -19.41 10.94
CA LYS A 4 -5.70 -18.50 11.96
C LYS A 4 -4.36 -17.93 11.48
N TYR A 5 -3.50 -18.77 10.96
CA TYR A 5 -2.20 -18.38 10.42
C TYR A 5 -2.36 -17.38 9.28
N TYR A 6 -3.24 -17.66 8.34
CA TYR A 6 -3.59 -16.79 7.23
C TYR A 6 -4.08 -15.43 7.72
N THR A 7 -4.97 -15.41 8.71
CA THR A 7 -5.53 -14.19 9.28
C THR A 7 -4.43 -13.32 9.92
N GLU A 8 -3.49 -13.94 10.63
CA GLU A 8 -2.39 -13.20 11.26
C GLU A 8 -1.45 -12.58 10.24
N ILE A 9 -1.11 -13.32 9.18
CA ILE A 9 -0.29 -12.77 8.09
C ILE A 9 -1.00 -11.59 7.44
N MET A 10 -2.29 -11.75 7.16
CA MET A 10 -3.10 -10.69 6.55
C MET A 10 -3.14 -9.43 7.41
N LYS A 11 -3.31 -9.57 8.73
CA LYS A 11 -3.30 -8.43 9.66
C LYS A 11 -1.98 -7.66 9.61
N ILE A 12 -0.86 -8.37 9.57
CA ILE A 12 0.47 -7.78 9.50
C ILE A 12 0.61 -6.99 8.19
N GLN A 13 0.24 -7.59 7.07
CA GLN A 13 0.34 -6.96 5.75
C GLN A 13 -0.57 -5.73 5.63
N LEU A 14 -1.78 -5.81 6.13
CA LEU A 14 -2.73 -4.69 6.10
C LEU A 14 -2.24 -3.51 6.96
N ARG A 15 -1.66 -3.80 8.11
CA ARG A 15 -1.11 -2.77 9.00
C ARG A 15 0.04 -2.04 8.32
N GLU A 16 0.95 -2.78 7.72
CA GLU A 16 2.08 -2.22 7.00
C GLU A 16 1.63 -1.41 5.77
N PHE A 17 0.68 -1.91 5.02
CA PHE A 17 0.11 -1.19 3.87
C PHE A 17 -0.52 0.12 4.32
N LYS A 18 -1.26 0.12 5.41
CA LYS A 18 -1.89 1.33 5.96
C LYS A 18 -0.85 2.38 6.32
N ARG A 19 0.24 1.95 6.96
CA ARG A 19 1.36 2.83 7.31
C ARG A 19 1.98 3.47 6.06
N LEU A 20 2.26 2.66 5.07
CA LEU A 20 2.86 3.10 3.80
C LEU A 20 1.91 4.04 3.04
N SER A 21 0.62 3.73 3.02
CA SER A 21 -0.38 4.56 2.36
C SER A 21 -0.45 5.96 2.98
N LYS A 22 -0.41 6.05 4.31
CA LYS A 22 -0.39 7.34 5.01
C LYS A 22 0.89 8.12 4.71
N ALA A 23 2.04 7.45 4.72
CA ALA A 23 3.32 8.09 4.39
C ALA A 23 3.34 8.59 2.94
N HIS A 24 2.79 7.80 2.04
CA HIS A 24 2.66 8.16 0.63
C HIS A 24 1.79 9.40 0.47
N ASP A 25 0.63 9.45 1.10
CA ASP A 25 -0.30 10.57 1.01
C ASP A 25 0.33 11.86 1.54
N LYS A 26 1.04 11.79 2.66
CA LYS A 26 1.77 12.94 3.22
C LYS A 26 2.86 13.43 2.28
N ALA A 27 3.61 12.54 1.68
CA ALA A 27 4.65 12.88 0.73
C ALA A 27 4.07 13.53 -0.53
N MET A 28 2.93 13.01 -1.01
CA MET A 28 2.21 13.60 -2.15
C MET A 28 1.72 15.02 -1.84
N GLU A 29 1.16 15.24 -0.66
CA GLU A 29 0.76 16.58 -0.24
C GLU A 29 1.93 17.56 -0.22
N ARG A 30 3.08 17.12 0.32
CA ARG A 30 4.30 17.94 0.32
C ARG A 30 4.75 18.27 -1.09
N LEU A 31 4.73 17.29 -1.98
CA LEU A 31 5.14 17.48 -3.37
C LEU A 31 4.24 18.48 -4.08
N MET A 32 2.93 18.39 -3.86
CA MET A 32 1.95 19.29 -4.46
C MET A 32 2.11 20.74 -3.97
N GLN A 33 2.63 20.94 -2.77
CA GLN A 33 2.92 22.26 -2.20
C GLN A 33 4.26 22.83 -2.66
N MET A 34 5.11 22.00 -3.26
CA MET A 34 6.41 22.41 -3.78
C MET A 34 6.27 22.87 -5.23
N ASN A 35 6.95 23.95 -5.57
CA ASN A 35 7.09 24.35 -6.96
C ASN A 35 8.10 23.45 -7.64
N GLU A 36 7.96 23.25 -8.94
CA GLU A 36 8.96 22.54 -9.72
C GLU A 36 10.33 23.17 -9.50
N PRO A 37 11.39 22.34 -9.34
CA PRO A 37 12.71 22.88 -9.05
C PRO A 37 13.24 23.70 -10.21
N ASP A 38 13.64 24.93 -9.89
CA ASP A 38 14.44 25.73 -10.78
C ASP A 38 15.88 25.23 -10.66
N SER A 39 16.57 25.07 -11.79
CA SER A 39 17.93 24.54 -11.84
C SER A 39 18.96 25.37 -11.06
N MET A 40 18.57 26.55 -10.61
CA MET A 40 19.43 27.47 -9.88
C MET A 40 19.35 27.36 -8.35
N GLN A 41 18.41 26.61 -7.79
CA GLN A 41 18.18 26.52 -6.34
C GLN A 41 18.42 25.10 -5.83
N SER A 42 19.65 24.81 -5.44
CA SER A 42 20.06 23.47 -5.03
C SER A 42 19.28 22.89 -3.86
N HIS A 43 18.93 23.70 -2.83
CA HIS A 43 18.19 23.20 -1.66
C HIS A 43 16.76 22.80 -1.98
N THR A 44 16.05 23.63 -2.76
CA THR A 44 14.69 23.34 -3.19
C THR A 44 14.65 22.12 -4.11
N THR A 45 15.61 22.04 -5.03
CA THR A 45 15.76 20.90 -5.94
C THR A 45 16.01 19.61 -5.17
N GLN A 46 16.88 19.64 -4.17
CA GLN A 46 17.21 18.47 -3.36
C GLN A 46 15.97 17.99 -2.57
N ARG A 47 15.24 18.90 -1.93
CA ARG A 47 13.99 18.56 -1.21
C ARG A 47 12.95 17.95 -2.13
N TYR A 48 12.77 18.52 -3.31
CA TYR A 48 11.83 18.04 -4.31
C TYR A 48 12.14 16.58 -4.68
N TRP A 49 13.38 16.31 -5.03
CA TRP A 49 13.80 14.98 -5.46
C TRP A 49 13.81 13.97 -4.31
N GLN A 50 14.12 14.39 -3.09
CA GLN A 50 14.01 13.53 -1.91
C GLN A 50 12.56 13.13 -1.64
N THR A 51 11.63 14.08 -1.76
CA THR A 51 10.22 13.80 -1.60
C THR A 51 9.71 12.87 -2.69
N HIS A 52 10.12 13.10 -3.92
CA HIS A 52 9.77 12.26 -5.06
C HIS A 52 10.28 10.82 -4.87
N THR A 53 11.52 10.68 -4.43
CA THR A 53 12.12 9.38 -4.13
C THR A 53 11.35 8.64 -3.03
N LYS A 54 10.93 9.37 -1.99
CA LYS A 54 10.13 8.80 -0.90
C LYS A 54 8.79 8.27 -1.40
N ILE A 55 8.14 9.00 -2.29
CA ILE A 55 6.88 8.57 -2.92
C ILE A 55 7.10 7.28 -3.70
N GLU A 56 8.11 7.23 -4.55
CA GLU A 56 8.45 6.04 -5.33
C GLU A 56 8.74 4.83 -4.45
N GLN A 57 9.47 5.05 -3.36
CA GLN A 57 9.80 3.98 -2.42
C GLN A 57 8.53 3.45 -1.73
N CYS A 58 7.63 4.32 -1.31
CA CYS A 58 6.35 3.90 -0.73
C CYS A 58 5.52 3.10 -1.72
N GLU A 59 5.44 3.55 -2.97
CA GLU A 59 4.71 2.85 -4.03
C GLU A 59 5.30 1.45 -4.27
N LYS A 60 6.61 1.34 -4.32
CA LYS A 60 7.32 0.08 -4.51
C LYS A 60 7.03 -0.91 -3.39
N GLU A 61 7.10 -0.44 -2.14
CA GLU A 61 6.83 -1.27 -0.96
C GLU A 61 5.36 -1.68 -0.88
N MET A 62 4.44 -0.77 -1.20
CA MET A 62 3.01 -1.10 -1.28
C MET A 62 2.74 -2.15 -2.34
N ARG A 63 3.39 -2.07 -3.49
CA ARG A 63 3.26 -3.05 -4.55
C ARG A 63 3.70 -4.44 -4.11
N VAL A 64 4.81 -4.54 -3.37
CA VAL A 64 5.29 -5.80 -2.80
C VAL A 64 4.22 -6.43 -1.92
N ILE A 65 3.59 -5.64 -1.07
CA ILE A 65 2.51 -6.12 -0.20
C ILE A 65 1.32 -6.62 -1.02
N ILE A 66 0.93 -5.88 -2.06
CA ILE A 66 -0.17 -6.29 -2.95
C ILE A 66 0.15 -7.61 -3.65
N GLU A 67 1.37 -7.79 -4.12
CA GLU A 67 1.80 -9.05 -4.73
C GLU A 67 1.75 -10.21 -3.74
N GLU A 68 2.17 -9.98 -2.49
CA GLU A 68 2.09 -10.98 -1.42
C GLU A 68 0.65 -11.34 -1.08
N LEU A 69 -0.25 -10.36 -1.03
CA LEU A 69 -1.68 -10.61 -0.80
C LEU A 69 -2.29 -11.44 -1.95
N ASN A 70 -1.90 -11.16 -3.18
CA ASN A 70 -2.33 -11.95 -4.35
C ASN A 70 -1.81 -13.38 -4.27
N GLU A 71 -0.59 -13.58 -3.81
CA GLU A 71 -0.04 -14.93 -3.60
C GLU A 71 -0.79 -15.69 -2.51
N LEU A 72 -1.13 -15.00 -1.42
CA LEU A 72 -1.95 -15.60 -0.36
C LEU A 72 -3.32 -16.01 -0.88
N GLU A 73 -3.95 -15.17 -1.70
CA GLU A 73 -5.23 -15.50 -2.33
C GLU A 73 -5.14 -16.76 -3.18
N LYS A 74 -4.09 -16.88 -3.98
CA LYS A 74 -3.86 -18.07 -4.81
C LYS A 74 -3.68 -19.35 -3.99
N ARG A 75 -2.90 -19.25 -2.91
CA ARG A 75 -2.62 -20.39 -2.04
C ARG A 75 -3.85 -20.87 -1.28
N PHE A 76 -4.74 -19.94 -0.96
CA PHE A 76 -5.93 -20.23 -0.14
C PHE A 76 -7.21 -19.99 -0.91
N HIS A 77 -7.19 -20.15 -2.24
CA HIS A 77 -8.36 -19.94 -3.11
C HIS A 77 -9.58 -20.79 -2.73
N TRP A 78 -9.34 -21.93 -2.09
CA TRP A 78 -10.40 -22.80 -1.60
C TRP A 78 -11.13 -22.22 -0.38
N LEU A 79 -10.60 -21.13 0.20
CA LEU A 79 -11.25 -20.35 1.25
C LEU A 79 -12.00 -19.13 0.69
N ASP A 80 -12.25 -19.11 -0.59
CA ASP A 80 -12.63 -17.96 -1.41
C ASP A 80 -13.64 -17.00 -0.76
N ASN A 81 -14.83 -17.50 -0.40
CA ASN A 81 -15.85 -16.67 0.25
C ASN A 81 -15.41 -16.17 1.62
N LEU A 82 -14.72 -17.03 2.37
CA LEU A 82 -14.18 -16.68 3.69
C LEU A 82 -13.04 -15.68 3.60
N HIS A 83 -12.26 -15.73 2.51
CA HIS A 83 -11.16 -14.79 2.28
C HIS A 83 -11.66 -13.37 2.18
N GLN A 84 -12.64 -13.11 1.31
CA GLN A 84 -13.17 -11.76 1.12
C GLN A 84 -13.86 -11.21 2.36
N GLU A 85 -14.66 -12.03 3.03
CA GLU A 85 -15.36 -11.64 4.26
C GLU A 85 -14.37 -11.29 5.38
N ARG A 86 -13.34 -12.11 5.58
CA ARG A 86 -12.31 -11.88 6.59
C ARG A 86 -11.48 -10.66 6.27
N PHE A 87 -11.12 -10.48 5.01
CA PHE A 87 -10.34 -9.33 4.56
C PHE A 87 -11.09 -8.04 4.85
N HIS A 88 -12.38 -7.99 4.52
CA HIS A 88 -13.25 -6.85 4.79
C HIS A 88 -13.39 -6.59 6.29
N PHE A 89 -13.61 -7.65 7.05
CA PHE A 89 -13.76 -7.59 8.51
C PHE A 89 -12.48 -7.07 9.20
N ILE A 90 -11.33 -7.57 8.79
CA ILE A 90 -10.03 -7.20 9.37
C ILE A 90 -9.67 -5.76 9.06
N THR A 91 -9.95 -5.32 7.85
CA THR A 91 -9.57 -3.97 7.40
C THR A 91 -10.31 -2.89 8.17
N LYS A 92 -11.60 -3.08 8.45
CA LYS A 92 -12.47 -2.14 9.17
C LYS A 92 -12.50 -0.72 8.60
N ASP A 93 -11.96 -0.53 7.42
CA ASP A 93 -11.82 0.75 6.73
C ASP A 93 -12.21 0.53 5.27
N GLU A 94 -13.41 0.97 4.90
CA GLU A 94 -13.96 0.78 3.56
C GLU A 94 -13.10 1.38 2.46
N GLU A 95 -12.56 2.56 2.69
CA GLU A 95 -11.71 3.25 1.71
C GLU A 95 -10.42 2.48 1.47
N LEU A 96 -9.79 2.02 2.54
CA LEU A 96 -8.57 1.23 2.47
C LEU A 96 -8.83 -0.11 1.80
N PHE A 97 -9.92 -0.77 2.16
CA PHE A 97 -10.33 -2.05 1.57
C PHE A 97 -10.50 -1.92 0.05
N LYS A 98 -11.25 -0.92 -0.39
CA LYS A 98 -11.48 -0.66 -1.83
C LYS A 98 -10.18 -0.39 -2.57
N LYS A 99 -9.29 0.40 -1.99
CA LYS A 99 -7.99 0.72 -2.56
C LYS A 99 -7.14 -0.54 -2.75
N ILE A 100 -7.08 -1.38 -1.73
CA ILE A 100 -6.29 -2.62 -1.78
C ILE A 100 -6.86 -3.59 -2.81
N VAL A 101 -8.16 -3.81 -2.83
CA VAL A 101 -8.82 -4.71 -3.80
C VAL A 101 -8.58 -4.22 -5.22
N LYS A 102 -8.67 -2.92 -5.47
CA LYS A 102 -8.39 -2.33 -6.78
C LYS A 102 -6.96 -2.62 -7.22
N LEU A 103 -5.99 -2.41 -6.32
CA LEU A 103 -4.59 -2.67 -6.62
C LEU A 103 -4.31 -4.16 -6.84
N MET A 104 -4.92 -5.03 -6.04
CA MET A 104 -4.80 -6.48 -6.23
C MET A 104 -5.27 -6.90 -7.63
N ASN A 105 -6.36 -6.33 -8.11
CA ASN A 105 -6.87 -6.62 -9.44
C ASN A 105 -5.97 -6.08 -10.56
N ILE A 106 -5.34 -4.93 -10.34
CA ILE A 106 -4.40 -4.34 -11.30
C ILE A 106 -3.14 -5.19 -11.44
N TYR A 107 -2.59 -5.70 -10.33
CA TYR A 107 -1.34 -6.46 -10.32
C TYR A 107 -1.53 -7.97 -10.26
N LYS A 108 -2.67 -8.43 -10.65
CA LYS A 108 -3.00 -9.86 -10.65
C LYS A 108 -2.25 -10.63 -11.73
#